data_086703537368b9720000ffeee1d55749
#
_entry.id   086703537368b9720000ffeee1d55749
#
_cell.length_a   1.000
_cell.length_b   1.000
_cell.length_c   1.000
_cell.angle_alpha   90.00
_cell.angle_beta   90.00
_cell.angle_gamma   90.00
#
_symmetry.space_group_name_H-M   'P 1'
#
loop_
_entity.id
_entity.type
_entity.pdbx_description
1 polymer ?
#
loop_
_entity_poly.entity_id
_entity_poly.type
_entity_poly.pdbx_seq_one_letter_code
_entity_poly.pdbx_strand_id
1 'polypeptide(L)'
;SCEKCRYPDCRGYIYLLEEEVDSLLNDDISVVCLNESIYLIDSFRRKNEGDLDLTEFSPKCRLRCQNGYCSIHEKKPLICLSYPIIIDRYQDGKDYWVFHKQCQYYDDVSNTGQKEEIINSYMKLIDEVSPELKAKIKEAYYAYSSVVSSNYTDWDLELIKEVK
;
A
#
# COMPACT_ATOMS: atom_id res chain seq x y z
N SER A 1 4.93 -12.30 -9.37
CA SER A 1 3.92 -11.53 -10.10
C SER A 1 2.55 -11.71 -9.44
N CYS A 2 1.71 -10.66 -9.48
CA CYS A 2 0.38 -10.67 -8.84
C CYS A 2 -0.53 -11.83 -9.32
N GLU A 3 -0.31 -12.38 -10.50
CA GLU A 3 -1.03 -13.57 -11.02
C GLU A 3 -0.83 -14.82 -10.17
N LYS A 4 0.40 -15.01 -9.68
CA LYS A 4 0.79 -16.20 -8.92
C LYS A 4 0.70 -15.98 -7.42
N CYS A 5 0.31 -14.78 -7.00
CA CYS A 5 0.23 -14.43 -5.58
C CYS A 5 -0.82 -15.28 -4.88
N ARG A 6 -0.38 -16.15 -3.97
CA ARG A 6 -1.25 -16.98 -3.13
C ARG A 6 -1.89 -16.18 -2.01
N TYR A 7 -1.23 -15.08 -1.61
CA TYR A 7 -1.69 -14.17 -0.60
C TYR A 7 -2.18 -12.90 -1.30
N PRO A 8 -3.46 -12.56 -1.20
CA PRO A 8 -3.96 -11.31 -1.78
C PRO A 8 -3.40 -10.13 -0.98
N ASP A 9 -2.26 -9.59 -1.45
CA ASP A 9 -1.62 -8.41 -0.85
C ASP A 9 -2.44 -7.12 -1.06
N CYS A 10 -3.47 -7.19 -1.89
CA CYS A 10 -4.49 -6.15 -2.03
C CYS A 10 -5.44 -6.19 -0.83
N ARG A 11 -4.91 -5.91 0.36
CA ARG A 11 -5.64 -5.85 1.63
C ARG A 11 -5.38 -4.52 2.31
N GLY A 12 -6.28 -4.15 3.20
CA GLY A 12 -6.12 -2.98 4.02
C GLY A 12 -6.58 -1.70 3.35
N TYR A 13 -6.36 -0.62 4.07
CA TYR A 13 -6.75 0.71 3.63
C TYR A 13 -5.82 1.19 2.54
N ILE A 14 -6.35 1.38 1.34
CA ILE A 14 -5.60 1.95 0.23
C ILE A 14 -5.83 3.45 0.27
N TYR A 15 -4.89 4.17 0.87
CA TYR A 15 -4.92 5.63 0.87
C TYR A 15 -4.46 6.20 -0.48
N LEU A 16 -4.93 7.39 -0.79
CA LEU A 16 -4.71 8.07 -2.05
C LEU A 16 -4.04 9.42 -1.81
N LEU A 17 -3.21 9.83 -2.74
CA LEU A 17 -2.81 11.22 -2.85
C LEU A 17 -3.95 12.01 -3.51
N GLU A 18 -4.06 13.29 -3.17
CA GLU A 18 -5.14 14.15 -3.70
C GLU A 18 -5.15 14.18 -5.24
N GLU A 19 -3.98 14.18 -5.86
CA GLU A 19 -3.81 14.20 -7.30
C GLU A 19 -4.27 12.93 -8.02
N GLU A 20 -4.43 11.83 -7.28
CA GLU A 20 -4.87 10.55 -7.85
C GLU A 20 -6.40 10.47 -7.95
N VAL A 21 -7.12 11.27 -7.17
CA VAL A 21 -8.56 11.17 -6.99
C VAL A 21 -9.33 11.42 -8.30
N ASP A 22 -9.01 12.50 -9.00
CA ASP A 22 -9.71 12.86 -10.24
C ASP A 22 -9.60 11.76 -11.30
N SER A 23 -8.43 11.14 -11.41
CA SER A 23 -8.23 10.03 -12.36
C SER A 23 -9.10 8.83 -12.03
N LEU A 24 -9.27 8.52 -10.75
CA LEU A 24 -10.07 7.37 -10.29
C LEU A 24 -11.56 7.65 -10.41
N LEU A 25 -12.01 8.85 -10.06
CA LEU A 25 -13.42 9.24 -10.19
C LEU A 25 -13.90 9.21 -11.65
N ASN A 26 -13.04 9.56 -12.60
CA ASN A 26 -13.36 9.48 -14.04
C ASN A 26 -13.56 8.03 -14.53
N ASP A 27 -13.10 7.04 -13.76
CA ASP A 27 -13.30 5.61 -14.04
C ASP A 27 -14.43 4.99 -13.17
N ASP A 28 -15.34 5.79 -12.63
CA ASP A 28 -16.43 5.38 -11.74
C ASP A 28 -15.95 4.67 -10.45
N ILE A 29 -14.72 4.95 -10.03
CA ILE A 29 -14.14 4.38 -8.79
C ILE A 29 -14.42 5.33 -7.64
N SER A 30 -15.10 4.82 -6.63
CA SER A 30 -15.51 5.62 -5.49
C SER A 30 -14.38 5.74 -4.46
N VAL A 31 -14.30 6.93 -3.85
CA VAL A 31 -13.38 7.24 -2.77
C VAL A 31 -14.13 7.70 -1.51
N VAL A 32 -13.49 7.61 -0.37
CA VAL A 32 -14.04 8.10 0.90
C VAL A 32 -12.98 8.90 1.65
N CYS A 33 -13.40 10.03 2.24
CA CYS A 33 -12.54 10.84 3.08
C CYS A 33 -12.81 10.51 4.55
N LEU A 34 -11.78 10.14 5.28
CA LEU A 34 -11.80 9.85 6.72
C LEU A 34 -10.58 10.48 7.38
N ASN A 35 -10.79 11.26 8.45
CA ASN A 35 -9.71 11.87 9.22
C ASN A 35 -8.67 12.59 8.34
N GLU A 36 -9.15 13.43 7.40
CA GLU A 36 -8.32 14.20 6.48
C GLU A 36 -7.54 13.38 5.44
N SER A 37 -7.78 12.07 5.38
CA SER A 37 -7.20 11.19 4.35
C SER A 37 -8.24 10.66 3.41
N ILE A 38 -7.82 10.44 2.17
CA ILE A 38 -8.67 9.89 1.12
C ILE A 38 -8.31 8.43 0.91
N TYR A 39 -9.31 7.59 0.85
CA TYR A 39 -9.14 6.14 0.70
C TYR A 39 -9.96 5.61 -0.48
N LEU A 40 -9.45 4.55 -1.08
CA LEU A 40 -10.22 3.75 -2.03
C LEU A 40 -11.36 3.04 -1.28
N ILE A 41 -12.63 3.29 -1.67
CA ILE A 41 -13.80 2.74 -0.98
C ILE A 41 -13.83 1.20 -1.02
N ASP A 42 -13.32 0.62 -2.10
CA ASP A 42 -13.28 -0.83 -2.30
C ASP A 42 -12.26 -1.55 -1.39
N SER A 43 -11.45 -0.81 -0.64
CA SER A 43 -10.58 -1.37 0.39
C SER A 43 -11.32 -1.67 1.70
N PHE A 44 -12.52 -1.10 1.90
CA PHE A 44 -13.31 -1.31 3.12
C PHE A 44 -14.24 -2.51 3.03
N ARG A 45 -14.54 -3.09 4.19
CA ARG A 45 -15.49 -4.21 4.32
C ARG A 45 -16.91 -3.72 4.10
N ARG A 46 -17.73 -4.53 3.43
CA ARG A 46 -19.19 -4.33 3.35
C ARG A 46 -19.88 -5.30 4.28
N LYS A 47 -20.76 -4.79 5.14
CA LYS A 47 -21.60 -5.61 6.04
C LYS A 47 -22.79 -6.21 5.29
N ASN A 48 -23.45 -5.40 4.44
CA ASN A 48 -24.61 -5.79 3.60
C ASN A 48 -24.52 -5.07 2.25
N GLU A 49 -25.43 -5.35 1.33
CA GLU A 49 -25.56 -4.56 0.09
C GLU A 49 -25.84 -3.09 0.46
N GLY A 50 -24.84 -2.23 0.29
CA GLY A 50 -24.91 -0.80 0.53
C GLY A 50 -24.22 -0.27 1.78
N ASP A 51 -24.05 -1.09 2.83
CA ASP A 51 -23.45 -0.66 4.10
C ASP A 51 -21.93 -0.91 4.13
N LEU A 52 -21.15 0.17 4.19
CA LEU A 52 -19.71 0.10 4.39
C LEU A 52 -19.36 0.11 5.87
N ASP A 53 -18.48 -0.79 6.27
CA ASP A 53 -17.82 -0.73 7.55
C ASP A 53 -16.49 0.02 7.41
N LEU A 54 -16.50 1.30 7.75
CA LEU A 54 -15.32 2.15 7.67
C LEU A 54 -14.30 1.88 8.79
N THR A 55 -14.62 0.95 9.71
CA THR A 55 -13.70 0.51 10.78
C THR A 55 -12.96 -0.76 10.44
N GLU A 56 -13.36 -1.45 9.37
CA GLU A 56 -12.73 -2.69 8.92
C GLU A 56 -12.40 -2.65 7.44
N PHE A 57 -11.21 -3.14 7.08
CA PHE A 57 -10.86 -3.31 5.67
C PHE A 57 -11.35 -4.65 5.11
N SER A 58 -11.54 -4.68 3.81
CA SER A 58 -11.87 -5.90 3.09
C SER A 58 -10.71 -6.90 3.14
N PRO A 59 -10.96 -8.19 3.38
CA PRO A 59 -9.93 -9.21 3.28
C PRO A 59 -9.35 -9.36 1.86
N LYS A 60 -9.99 -8.74 0.88
CA LYS A 60 -9.56 -8.72 -0.53
C LYS A 60 -10.10 -7.47 -1.19
N CYS A 61 -9.23 -6.71 -1.85
CA CYS A 61 -9.65 -5.56 -2.65
C CYS A 61 -10.61 -6.01 -3.77
N ARG A 62 -11.74 -5.33 -3.89
CA ARG A 62 -12.81 -5.67 -4.86
C ARG A 62 -12.43 -5.38 -6.31
N LEU A 63 -11.47 -4.50 -6.53
CA LEU A 63 -10.91 -4.23 -7.85
C LEU A 63 -10.01 -5.35 -8.37
N ARG A 64 -9.74 -6.37 -7.54
CA ARG A 64 -9.00 -7.55 -7.96
C ARG A 64 -9.93 -8.53 -8.68
N CYS A 65 -9.68 -8.76 -9.95
CA CYS A 65 -10.40 -9.73 -10.78
C CYS A 65 -10.14 -11.17 -10.34
N GLN A 66 -10.96 -12.11 -10.83
CA GLN A 66 -10.83 -13.54 -10.52
C GLN A 66 -9.49 -14.14 -10.97
N ASN A 67 -8.91 -13.60 -12.04
CA ASN A 67 -7.60 -14.01 -12.55
C ASN A 67 -6.41 -13.42 -11.76
N GLY A 68 -6.68 -12.70 -10.67
CA GLY A 68 -5.65 -12.10 -9.83
C GLY A 68 -5.16 -10.72 -10.22
N TYR A 69 -5.55 -10.21 -11.40
CA TYR A 69 -5.22 -8.85 -11.83
C TYR A 69 -6.09 -7.80 -11.17
N CYS A 70 -5.56 -6.57 -11.10
CA CYS A 70 -6.32 -5.40 -10.71
C CYS A 70 -7.06 -4.85 -11.93
N SER A 71 -8.37 -4.55 -11.80
CA SER A 71 -9.16 -3.98 -12.89
C SER A 71 -8.67 -2.59 -13.33
N ILE A 72 -7.99 -1.87 -12.42
CA ILE A 72 -7.37 -0.56 -12.68
C ILE A 72 -5.84 -0.65 -12.76
N HIS A 73 -5.31 -1.72 -13.33
CA HIS A 73 -3.86 -1.99 -13.32
C HIS A 73 -3.03 -0.81 -13.83
N GLU A 74 -3.46 -0.19 -14.93
CA GLU A 74 -2.76 0.94 -15.56
C GLU A 74 -2.86 2.26 -14.77
N LYS A 75 -3.79 2.34 -13.82
CA LYS A 75 -4.10 3.53 -13.02
C LYS A 75 -4.05 3.24 -11.52
N LYS A 76 -3.25 2.25 -11.13
CA LYS A 76 -3.09 1.91 -9.73
C LYS A 76 -2.63 3.11 -8.91
N PRO A 77 -3.19 3.33 -7.72
CA PRO A 77 -2.66 4.28 -6.76
C PRO A 77 -1.18 4.03 -6.47
N LEU A 78 -0.44 5.09 -6.17
CA LEU A 78 0.99 5.03 -5.87
C LEU A 78 1.31 4.01 -4.78
N ILE A 79 0.47 3.94 -3.74
CA ILE A 79 0.63 2.95 -2.66
C ILE A 79 0.53 1.51 -3.19
N CYS A 80 -0.36 1.25 -4.16
CA CYS A 80 -0.49 -0.06 -4.79
C CYS A 80 0.66 -0.38 -5.75
N LEU A 81 1.27 0.64 -6.35
CA LEU A 81 2.44 0.49 -7.24
C LEU A 81 3.71 0.23 -6.45
N SER A 82 3.86 0.91 -5.31
CA SER A 82 5.06 0.80 -4.47
C SER A 82 5.09 -0.47 -3.63
N TYR A 83 3.93 -1.04 -3.27
CA TYR A 83 3.88 -2.27 -2.50
C TYR A 83 4.65 -3.41 -3.21
N PRO A 84 5.46 -4.19 -2.53
CA PRO A 84 5.57 -4.34 -1.08
C PRO A 84 6.63 -3.47 -0.38
N ILE A 85 7.17 -2.45 -1.03
CA ILE A 85 8.10 -1.50 -0.40
C ILE A 85 7.36 -0.19 -0.15
N ILE A 86 7.08 0.09 1.13
CA ILE A 86 6.31 1.25 1.58
C ILE A 86 6.90 1.82 2.87
N ILE A 87 6.32 2.93 3.37
CA ILE A 87 6.62 3.41 4.72
C ILE A 87 5.74 2.66 5.70
N ASP A 88 6.32 2.18 6.80
CA ASP A 88 5.57 1.62 7.91
C ASP A 88 6.28 1.84 9.25
N ARG A 89 5.49 1.75 10.35
CA ARG A 89 6.01 1.90 11.71
C ARG A 89 6.53 0.58 12.23
N TYR A 90 7.74 0.64 12.77
CA TYR A 90 8.38 -0.51 13.38
C TYR A 90 8.15 -0.52 14.90
N GLN A 91 8.44 -1.65 15.54
CA GLN A 91 8.24 -1.86 16.99
C GLN A 91 9.03 -0.88 17.89
N ASP A 92 10.06 -0.23 17.38
CA ASP A 92 10.82 0.81 18.09
C ASP A 92 10.14 2.18 18.09
N GLY A 93 8.95 2.27 17.45
CA GLY A 93 8.16 3.49 17.34
C GLY A 93 8.59 4.44 16.22
N LYS A 94 9.59 4.06 15.42
CA LYS A 94 10.03 4.86 14.28
C LYS A 94 9.44 4.37 12.98
N ASP A 95 9.45 5.26 11.97
CA ASP A 95 8.97 4.97 10.63
C ASP A 95 10.15 4.65 9.70
N TYR A 96 9.99 3.60 8.92
CA TYR A 96 10.99 3.12 7.97
C TYR A 96 10.38 2.89 6.60
N TRP A 97 11.18 3.05 5.57
CA TRP A 97 10.95 2.34 4.34
C TRP A 97 11.21 0.86 4.62
N VAL A 98 10.24 0.03 4.31
CA VAL A 98 10.27 -1.40 4.65
C VAL A 98 9.89 -2.26 3.46
N PHE A 99 10.35 -3.50 3.45
CA PHE A 99 9.88 -4.53 2.54
C PHE A 99 9.01 -5.50 3.34
N HIS A 100 7.74 -5.63 2.97
CA HIS A 100 6.81 -6.56 3.63
C HIS A 100 7.15 -8.00 3.28
N LYS A 101 7.56 -8.78 4.28
CA LYS A 101 7.96 -10.19 4.12
C LYS A 101 6.77 -11.12 3.84
N GLN A 102 5.57 -10.69 4.17
CA GLN A 102 4.35 -11.46 3.89
C GLN A 102 3.94 -11.43 2.41
N CYS A 103 4.59 -10.63 1.58
CA CYS A 103 4.35 -10.58 0.16
C CYS A 103 5.05 -11.73 -0.57
N GLN A 104 4.35 -12.46 -1.44
CA GLN A 104 4.93 -13.52 -2.27
C GLN A 104 6.11 -13.02 -3.09
N TYR A 105 6.10 -11.75 -3.52
CA TYR A 105 7.21 -11.17 -4.25
C TYR A 105 8.50 -11.11 -3.43
N TYR A 106 8.40 -10.89 -2.12
CA TYR A 106 9.55 -10.94 -1.22
C TYR A 106 10.22 -12.32 -1.24
N ASP A 107 9.42 -13.38 -1.17
CA ASP A 107 9.92 -14.76 -1.24
C ASP A 107 10.56 -15.05 -2.61
N ASP A 108 9.90 -14.62 -3.69
CA ASP A 108 10.39 -14.83 -5.05
C ASP A 108 11.78 -14.19 -5.25
N VAL A 109 11.95 -12.93 -4.85
CA VAL A 109 13.25 -12.22 -5.03
C VAL A 109 14.31 -12.68 -4.04
N SER A 110 13.92 -13.11 -2.84
CA SER A 110 14.84 -13.69 -1.87
C SER A 110 15.40 -15.03 -2.37
N ASN A 111 14.55 -15.89 -2.90
CA ASN A 111 14.92 -17.20 -3.43
C ASN A 111 15.78 -17.12 -4.70
N THR A 112 15.62 -16.07 -5.49
CA THR A 112 16.41 -15.83 -6.72
C THR A 112 17.70 -15.05 -6.46
N GLY A 113 17.92 -14.58 -5.25
CA GLY A 113 19.07 -13.74 -4.88
C GLY A 113 19.01 -12.31 -5.41
N GLN A 114 17.86 -11.87 -5.93
CA GLN A 114 17.66 -10.54 -6.52
C GLN A 114 17.22 -9.48 -5.51
N LYS A 115 17.01 -9.87 -4.25
CA LYS A 115 16.43 -8.99 -3.23
C LYS A 115 17.21 -7.69 -3.03
N GLU A 116 18.53 -7.77 -2.89
CA GLU A 116 19.37 -6.58 -2.68
C GLU A 116 19.34 -5.63 -3.89
N GLU A 117 19.35 -6.18 -5.10
CA GLU A 117 19.24 -5.39 -6.33
C GLU A 117 17.90 -4.64 -6.39
N ILE A 118 16.81 -5.32 -6.05
CA ILE A 118 15.47 -4.74 -5.99
C ILE A 118 15.41 -3.61 -4.94
N ILE A 119 15.88 -3.87 -3.72
CA ILE A 119 15.94 -2.85 -2.65
C ILE A 119 16.74 -1.64 -3.11
N ASN A 120 17.92 -1.83 -3.68
CA ASN A 120 18.76 -0.74 -4.16
C ASN A 120 18.09 0.06 -5.28
N SER A 121 17.37 -0.60 -6.18
CA SER A 121 16.61 0.05 -7.25
C SER A 121 15.49 0.91 -6.70
N TYR A 122 14.73 0.41 -5.71
CA TYR A 122 13.71 1.20 -5.03
C TYR A 122 14.29 2.37 -4.25
N MET A 123 15.41 2.17 -3.54
CA MET A 123 16.07 3.26 -2.82
C MET A 123 16.52 4.37 -3.74
N LYS A 124 17.04 4.02 -4.91
CA LYS A 124 17.40 5.00 -5.93
C LYS A 124 16.17 5.78 -6.41
N LEU A 125 15.08 5.09 -6.72
CA LEU A 125 13.80 5.74 -7.08
C LEU A 125 13.29 6.67 -5.98
N ILE A 126 13.31 6.23 -4.71
CA ILE A 126 12.93 7.05 -3.56
C ILE A 126 13.81 8.29 -3.44
N ASP A 127 15.12 8.16 -3.67
CA ASP A 127 16.04 9.30 -3.59
C ASP A 127 15.81 10.30 -4.74
N GLU A 128 15.36 9.84 -5.91
CA GLU A 128 15.02 10.65 -7.09
C GLU A 128 13.63 11.33 -6.99
N VAL A 129 12.75 10.87 -6.12
CA VAL A 129 11.43 11.47 -5.88
C VAL A 129 11.60 12.89 -5.32
N SER A 130 10.80 13.84 -5.81
CA SER A 130 10.86 15.22 -5.36
C SER A 130 10.58 15.35 -3.84
N PRO A 131 11.18 16.34 -3.16
CA PRO A 131 10.90 16.60 -1.74
C PRO A 131 9.41 16.81 -1.45
N GLU A 132 8.69 17.46 -2.37
CA GLU A 132 7.26 17.73 -2.26
C GLU A 132 6.45 16.43 -2.27
N LEU A 133 6.75 15.53 -3.20
CA LEU A 133 6.06 14.24 -3.27
C LEU A 133 6.41 13.35 -2.07
N LYS A 134 7.66 13.37 -1.60
CA LYS A 134 8.04 12.68 -0.34
C LYS A 134 7.23 13.19 0.84
N ALA A 135 7.05 14.52 0.95
CA ALA A 135 6.26 15.12 2.02
C ALA A 135 4.80 14.65 1.96
N LYS A 136 4.18 14.64 0.77
CA LYS A 136 2.81 14.16 0.57
C LYS A 136 2.64 12.69 0.92
N ILE A 137 3.57 11.84 0.51
CA ILE A 137 3.56 10.40 0.87
C ILE A 137 3.64 10.23 2.39
N LYS A 138 4.51 10.97 3.07
CA LYS A 138 4.61 10.94 4.54
C LYS A 138 3.33 11.42 5.21
N GLU A 139 2.75 12.51 4.74
CA GLU A 139 1.50 13.06 5.26
C GLU A 139 0.35 12.06 5.12
N ALA A 140 0.17 11.48 3.92
CA ALA A 140 -0.82 10.44 3.68
C ALA A 140 -0.59 9.21 4.56
N TYR A 141 0.66 8.79 4.74
CA TYR A 141 1.00 7.69 5.65
C TYR A 141 0.67 8.03 7.11
N TYR A 142 0.98 9.22 7.60
CA TYR A 142 0.68 9.60 8.99
C TYR A 142 -0.81 9.66 9.25
N ALA A 143 -1.59 10.19 8.32
CA ALA A 143 -3.03 10.18 8.44
C ALA A 143 -3.58 8.74 8.44
N TYR A 144 -3.06 7.86 7.56
CA TYR A 144 -3.36 6.43 7.57
C TYR A 144 -2.98 5.77 8.90
N SER A 145 -1.78 6.00 9.42
CA SER A 145 -1.29 5.38 10.65
C SER A 145 -2.05 5.82 11.91
N SER A 146 -2.76 6.96 11.85
CA SER A 146 -3.66 7.40 12.92
C SER A 146 -4.92 6.55 13.02
N VAL A 147 -5.33 5.91 11.92
CA VAL A 147 -6.53 5.05 11.83
C VAL A 147 -6.17 3.57 12.05
N VAL A 148 -5.01 3.16 11.56
CA VAL A 148 -4.55 1.77 11.60
C VAL A 148 -3.32 1.66 12.47
N SER A 149 -3.45 1.03 13.64
CA SER A 149 -2.30 0.67 14.46
C SER A 149 -1.74 -0.67 13.98
N SER A 150 -0.57 -0.66 13.40
CA SER A 150 0.16 -1.88 13.07
C SER A 150 1.36 -2.02 14.01
N ASN A 151 1.46 -3.17 14.67
CA ASN A 151 2.62 -3.54 15.50
C ASN A 151 3.46 -4.55 14.71
N TYR A 152 4.08 -4.09 13.64
CA TYR A 152 4.95 -4.93 12.82
C TYR A 152 6.27 -5.21 13.53
N THR A 153 6.75 -6.44 13.35
CA THR A 153 7.98 -6.96 13.92
C THR A 153 8.97 -7.36 12.83
N ASP A 154 10.16 -7.82 13.22
CA ASP A 154 11.15 -8.40 12.30
C ASP A 154 10.63 -9.59 11.48
N TRP A 155 9.57 -10.26 11.94
CA TRP A 155 8.93 -11.36 11.19
C TRP A 155 8.14 -10.85 9.99
N ASP A 156 7.62 -9.63 10.10
CA ASP A 156 6.72 -9.04 9.10
C ASP A 156 7.45 -8.14 8.12
N LEU A 157 8.50 -7.45 8.59
CA LEU A 157 9.19 -6.39 7.86
C LEU A 157 10.69 -6.65 7.73
N GLU A 158 11.25 -6.28 6.59
CA GLU A 158 12.67 -6.01 6.43
C GLU A 158 12.87 -4.50 6.37
N LEU A 159 13.65 -3.98 7.31
CA LEU A 159 13.93 -2.54 7.39
C LEU A 159 14.95 -2.14 6.31
N ILE A 160 14.63 -1.10 5.55
CA ILE A 160 15.49 -0.59 4.49
C ILE A 160 16.19 0.69 4.93
N LYS A 161 15.40 1.71 5.29
CA LYS A 161 15.92 3.04 5.63
C LYS A 161 14.95 3.78 6.53
N GLU A 162 15.47 4.39 7.62
CA GLU A 162 14.66 5.26 8.48
C GLU A 162 14.14 6.49 7.70
N VAL A 163 12.87 6.80 7.89
CA VAL A 163 12.23 7.99 7.30
C VAL A 163 12.56 9.19 8.18
N LYS A 164 13.25 10.15 7.61
CA LYS A 164 13.66 11.38 8.30
C LYS A 164 12.69 12.52 8.06
#